data_34125de251929437c984511c55718030
#
_entry.id   34125de251929437c984511c55718030
#
_cell.length_a   1.000
_cell.length_b   1.000
_cell.length_c   1.000
_cell.angle_alpha   90.00
_cell.angle_beta   90.00
_cell.angle_gamma   90.00
#
_symmetry.space_group_name_H-M   'P 1'
#
loop_
_entity.id
_entity.type
_entity.pdbx_description
1 polymer ?
#
loop_
_entity_poly.entity_id
_entity_poly.type
_entity_poly.pdbx_seq_one_letter_code
_entity_poly.pdbx_strand_id
1 'polypeptide(L)'
;MIRTKAEWLSTFRHIGDSILVELSKSKKSHKDKADKINKRIKEYREQEINYISDVAKKENWDNQALLNEILLLTYASYIVMLEYRNKVWEYDYMAFARRIGELWEPFCKLAFDFPINELTLIDPPDFDEVQTRIKSNAAEYINSLDLSEEIKAELKRQYDIPWTMVDSGGIKLGLDLHFEQNGIHYNCDFKSGFSSNEKGNTN
;
A
#
# COMPACT_ATOMS: atom_id res chain seq x y z
N MET A 1 -8.89 -24.27 10.43
CA MET A 1 -8.97 -25.14 9.23
C MET A 1 -8.53 -24.33 8.05
N ILE A 2 -7.42 -24.71 7.42
CA ILE A 2 -6.86 -24.04 6.23
C ILE A 2 -7.77 -24.34 5.04
N ARG A 3 -8.22 -23.31 4.34
CA ARG A 3 -9.07 -23.45 3.15
C ARG A 3 -8.24 -23.40 1.87
N THR A 4 -8.69 -24.10 0.85
CA THR A 4 -8.11 -24.04 -0.49
C THR A 4 -8.51 -22.77 -1.23
N LYS A 5 -7.74 -22.39 -2.25
CA LYS A 5 -8.10 -21.29 -3.17
C LYS A 5 -9.52 -21.45 -3.73
N ALA A 6 -9.91 -22.69 -4.10
CA ALA A 6 -11.22 -22.96 -4.68
C ALA A 6 -12.36 -22.70 -3.67
N GLU A 7 -12.17 -23.11 -2.42
CA GLU A 7 -13.13 -22.87 -1.34
C GLU A 7 -13.29 -21.37 -1.05
N TRP A 8 -12.19 -20.61 -0.98
CA TRP A 8 -12.27 -19.16 -0.81
C TRP A 8 -12.98 -18.47 -1.99
N LEU A 9 -12.66 -18.84 -3.23
CA LEU A 9 -13.35 -18.29 -4.39
C LEU A 9 -14.85 -18.62 -4.36
N SER A 10 -15.23 -19.85 -4.00
CA SER A 10 -16.63 -20.26 -3.86
C SER A 10 -17.35 -19.46 -2.79
N THR A 11 -16.73 -19.27 -1.62
CA THR A 11 -17.29 -18.49 -0.51
C THR A 11 -17.55 -17.04 -0.94
N PHE A 12 -16.55 -16.36 -1.52
CA PHE A 12 -16.72 -14.98 -1.96
C PHE A 12 -17.72 -14.82 -3.11
N ARG A 13 -17.79 -15.79 -4.04
CA ARG A 13 -18.79 -15.78 -5.12
C ARG A 13 -20.20 -15.91 -4.56
N HIS A 14 -20.42 -16.76 -3.56
CA HIS A 14 -21.72 -16.86 -2.90
C HIS A 14 -22.16 -15.53 -2.27
N ILE A 15 -21.22 -14.83 -1.63
CA ILE A 15 -21.47 -13.47 -1.11
C ILE A 15 -21.79 -12.50 -2.24
N GLY A 16 -20.99 -12.52 -3.31
CA GLY A 16 -21.22 -11.69 -4.49
C GLY A 16 -22.59 -11.92 -5.13
N ASP A 17 -23.04 -13.16 -5.25
CA ASP A 17 -24.35 -13.51 -5.77
C ASP A 17 -25.48 -12.95 -4.89
N SER A 18 -25.34 -13.07 -3.55
CA SER A 18 -26.29 -12.50 -2.60
C SER A 18 -26.41 -10.98 -2.74
N ILE A 19 -25.29 -10.30 -2.93
CA ILE A 19 -25.27 -8.84 -3.16
C ILE A 19 -25.91 -8.49 -4.50
N LEU A 20 -25.66 -9.24 -5.57
CA LEU A 20 -26.27 -9.00 -6.88
C LEU A 20 -27.80 -9.15 -6.83
N VAL A 21 -28.32 -10.15 -6.13
CA VAL A 21 -29.78 -10.33 -5.93
C VAL A 21 -30.38 -9.10 -5.22
N GLU A 22 -29.72 -8.59 -4.18
CA GLU A 22 -30.15 -7.38 -3.50
C GLU A 22 -30.12 -6.15 -4.43
N LEU A 23 -29.04 -6.00 -5.22
CA LEU A 23 -28.83 -4.87 -6.11
C LEU A 23 -29.73 -4.90 -7.36
N SER A 24 -30.20 -6.06 -7.79
CA SER A 24 -31.12 -6.18 -8.93
C SER A 24 -32.42 -5.43 -8.70
N LYS A 25 -32.87 -5.36 -7.46
CA LYS A 25 -34.08 -4.63 -7.03
C LYS A 25 -33.84 -3.15 -6.78
N SER A 26 -32.61 -2.68 -6.88
CA SER A 26 -32.22 -1.29 -6.56
C SER A 26 -32.14 -0.43 -7.80
N LYS A 27 -32.69 0.80 -7.71
CA LYS A 27 -32.58 1.85 -8.75
C LYS A 27 -31.25 2.65 -8.70
N LYS A 28 -30.25 2.16 -7.95
CA LYS A 28 -28.94 2.81 -7.81
C LYS A 28 -28.18 2.86 -9.14
N SER A 29 -27.30 3.85 -9.26
CA SER A 29 -26.38 3.96 -10.40
C SER A 29 -25.43 2.75 -10.48
N HIS A 30 -24.83 2.52 -11.65
CA HIS A 30 -23.82 1.45 -11.81
C HIS A 30 -22.63 1.68 -10.87
N LYS A 31 -22.20 2.93 -10.66
CA LYS A 31 -21.15 3.30 -9.72
C LYS A 31 -21.50 2.91 -8.29
N ASP A 32 -22.68 3.32 -7.79
CA ASP A 32 -23.10 2.99 -6.43
C ASP A 32 -23.25 1.50 -6.19
N LYS A 33 -23.66 0.75 -7.23
CA LYS A 33 -23.73 -0.73 -7.17
C LYS A 33 -22.32 -1.33 -7.07
N ALA A 34 -21.37 -0.85 -7.87
CA ALA A 34 -20.00 -1.29 -7.85
C ALA A 34 -19.32 -0.99 -6.49
N ASP A 35 -19.51 0.21 -5.96
CA ASP A 35 -18.98 0.62 -4.67
C ASP A 35 -19.55 -0.25 -3.54
N LYS A 36 -20.84 -0.57 -3.59
CA LYS A 36 -21.48 -1.46 -2.60
C LYS A 36 -20.91 -2.89 -2.66
N ILE A 37 -20.66 -3.43 -3.85
CA ILE A 37 -20.02 -4.76 -4.01
C ILE A 37 -18.63 -4.74 -3.39
N ASN A 38 -17.80 -3.77 -3.78
CA ASN A 38 -16.43 -3.64 -3.28
C ASN A 38 -16.41 -3.53 -1.75
N LYS A 39 -17.25 -2.67 -1.20
CA LYS A 39 -17.36 -2.45 0.24
C LYS A 39 -17.73 -3.73 0.99
N ARG A 40 -18.78 -4.44 0.56
CA ARG A 40 -19.28 -5.65 1.24
C ARG A 40 -18.29 -6.82 1.18
N ILE A 41 -17.63 -7.01 0.03
CA ILE A 41 -16.58 -8.05 -0.10
C ILE A 41 -15.38 -7.69 0.78
N LYS A 42 -14.99 -6.41 0.83
CA LYS A 42 -13.91 -5.93 1.70
C LYS A 42 -14.24 -6.16 3.19
N GLU A 43 -15.43 -5.76 3.62
CA GLU A 43 -15.88 -5.95 5.02
C GLU A 43 -15.85 -7.43 5.42
N TYR A 44 -16.34 -8.32 4.57
CA TYR A 44 -16.30 -9.77 4.84
C TYR A 44 -14.86 -10.29 4.90
N ARG A 45 -13.99 -9.86 3.98
CA ARG A 45 -12.56 -10.22 4.02
C ARG A 45 -11.91 -9.80 5.35
N GLU A 46 -12.16 -8.58 5.80
CA GLU A 46 -11.60 -8.07 7.06
C GLU A 46 -12.08 -8.88 8.28
N GLN A 47 -13.35 -9.28 8.29
CA GLN A 47 -13.89 -10.15 9.32
C GLN A 47 -13.21 -11.53 9.33
N GLU A 48 -13.01 -12.13 8.14
CA GLU A 48 -12.33 -13.42 8.03
C GLU A 48 -10.85 -13.35 8.38
N ILE A 49 -10.14 -12.25 8.04
CA ILE A 49 -8.75 -12.04 8.46
C ILE A 49 -8.65 -12.01 9.99
N ASN A 50 -9.54 -11.30 10.67
CA ASN A 50 -9.57 -11.27 12.12
C ASN A 50 -9.85 -12.65 12.71
N TYR A 51 -10.84 -13.35 12.17
CA TYR A 51 -11.17 -14.72 12.60
C TYR A 51 -9.99 -15.68 12.44
N ILE A 52 -9.33 -15.67 11.25
CA ILE A 52 -8.16 -16.52 10.99
C ILE A 52 -7.02 -16.18 11.94
N SER A 53 -6.77 -14.90 12.18
CA SER A 53 -5.73 -14.46 13.12
C SER A 53 -5.98 -14.95 14.55
N ASP A 54 -7.24 -14.95 14.99
CA ASP A 54 -7.63 -15.46 16.30
C ASP A 54 -7.49 -17.00 16.38
N VAL A 55 -7.86 -17.72 15.31
CA VAL A 55 -7.67 -19.17 15.21
C VAL A 55 -6.19 -19.51 15.22
N ALA A 56 -5.38 -18.82 14.43
CA ALA A 56 -3.93 -19.03 14.36
C ALA A 56 -3.27 -18.85 15.72
N LYS A 57 -3.65 -17.85 16.50
CA LYS A 57 -3.18 -17.63 17.87
C LYS A 57 -3.56 -18.79 18.81
N LYS A 58 -4.82 -19.26 18.72
CA LYS A 58 -5.33 -20.34 19.59
C LYS A 58 -4.71 -21.69 19.27
N GLU A 59 -4.46 -21.96 17.99
CA GLU A 59 -3.94 -23.21 17.49
C GLU A 59 -2.40 -23.21 17.33
N ASN A 60 -1.73 -22.09 17.69
CA ASN A 60 -0.29 -21.89 17.57
C ASN A 60 0.23 -22.15 16.15
N TRP A 61 -0.41 -21.57 15.14
CA TRP A 61 0.10 -21.64 13.77
C TRP A 61 1.44 -20.90 13.66
N ASP A 62 2.31 -21.39 12.79
CA ASP A 62 3.49 -20.63 12.42
C ASP A 62 3.11 -19.42 11.53
N ASN A 63 3.98 -18.43 11.48
CA ASN A 63 3.75 -17.21 10.73
C ASN A 63 3.59 -17.46 9.21
N GLN A 64 4.27 -18.47 8.69
CA GLN A 64 4.18 -18.86 7.27
C GLN A 64 2.78 -19.40 6.93
N ALA A 65 2.22 -20.25 7.78
CA ALA A 65 0.88 -20.79 7.60
C ALA A 65 -0.17 -19.68 7.66
N LEU A 66 -0.06 -18.76 8.64
CA LEU A 66 -0.95 -17.60 8.76
C LEU A 66 -0.87 -16.71 7.53
N LEU A 67 0.32 -16.30 7.10
CA LEU A 67 0.50 -15.46 5.93
C LEU A 67 -0.07 -16.12 4.67
N ASN A 68 0.17 -17.40 4.45
CA ASN A 68 -0.33 -18.13 3.29
C ASN A 68 -1.86 -18.13 3.24
N GLU A 69 -2.53 -18.36 4.37
CA GLU A 69 -3.99 -18.35 4.44
C GLU A 69 -4.56 -16.95 4.15
N ILE A 70 -3.96 -15.90 4.72
CA ILE A 70 -4.36 -14.50 4.49
C ILE A 70 -4.14 -14.08 3.04
N LEU A 71 -3.04 -14.51 2.41
CA LEU A 71 -2.78 -14.23 1.00
C LEU A 71 -3.82 -14.93 0.09
N LEU A 72 -4.16 -16.19 0.35
CA LEU A 72 -5.17 -16.92 -0.42
C LEU A 72 -6.56 -16.31 -0.29
N LEU A 73 -6.97 -15.97 0.91
CA LEU A 73 -8.23 -15.29 1.21
C LEU A 73 -8.30 -13.93 0.49
N THR A 74 -7.24 -13.11 0.60
CA THR A 74 -7.19 -11.78 -0.01
C THR A 74 -7.20 -11.87 -1.52
N TYR A 75 -6.41 -12.77 -2.10
CA TYR A 75 -6.41 -13.05 -3.53
C TYR A 75 -7.81 -13.42 -4.04
N ALA A 76 -8.49 -14.36 -3.37
CA ALA A 76 -9.83 -14.76 -3.75
C ALA A 76 -10.84 -13.60 -3.67
N SER A 77 -10.75 -12.78 -2.62
CA SER A 77 -11.60 -11.61 -2.47
C SER A 77 -11.41 -10.60 -3.61
N TYR A 78 -10.16 -10.35 -4.02
CA TYR A 78 -9.84 -9.41 -5.10
C TYR A 78 -10.34 -9.90 -6.47
N ILE A 79 -10.15 -11.19 -6.77
CA ILE A 79 -10.71 -11.78 -8.01
C ILE A 79 -12.22 -11.60 -8.05
N VAL A 80 -12.91 -11.94 -6.96
CA VAL A 80 -14.37 -11.82 -6.92
C VAL A 80 -14.83 -10.37 -6.93
N MET A 81 -14.13 -9.44 -6.29
CA MET A 81 -14.41 -8.01 -6.43
C MET A 81 -14.36 -7.56 -7.89
N LEU A 82 -13.33 -7.96 -8.63
CA LEU A 82 -13.20 -7.63 -10.06
C LEU A 82 -14.31 -8.28 -10.89
N GLU A 83 -14.60 -9.57 -10.68
CA GLU A 83 -15.67 -10.31 -11.39
C GLU A 83 -17.05 -9.63 -11.19
N TYR A 84 -17.42 -9.35 -9.95
CA TYR A 84 -18.77 -8.87 -9.61
C TYR A 84 -18.95 -7.38 -9.88
N ARG A 85 -17.90 -6.59 -9.70
CA ARG A 85 -17.91 -5.20 -10.14
C ARG A 85 -18.11 -5.13 -11.65
N ASN A 86 -17.44 -5.98 -12.42
CA ASN A 86 -17.57 -6.02 -13.87
C ASN A 86 -19.01 -6.40 -14.32
N LYS A 87 -19.71 -7.28 -13.57
CA LYS A 87 -21.10 -7.62 -13.85
C LYS A 87 -22.09 -6.45 -13.73
N VAL A 88 -21.81 -5.46 -12.91
CA VAL A 88 -22.70 -4.29 -12.69
C VAL A 88 -22.24 -3.03 -13.40
N TRP A 89 -20.95 -2.94 -13.68
CA TRP A 89 -20.31 -1.83 -14.41
C TRP A 89 -19.07 -2.34 -15.12
N GLU A 90 -19.21 -2.62 -16.40
CA GLU A 90 -18.16 -3.20 -17.21
C GLU A 90 -16.87 -2.35 -17.18
N TYR A 91 -15.73 -3.02 -17.11
CA TYR A 91 -14.42 -2.37 -17.21
C TYR A 91 -14.04 -2.11 -18.66
N ASP A 92 -13.58 -0.90 -18.98
CA ASP A 92 -12.63 -0.74 -20.07
C ASP A 92 -11.21 -1.17 -19.64
N TYR A 93 -10.31 -1.29 -20.61
CA TYR A 93 -8.92 -1.74 -20.35
C TYR A 93 -8.19 -0.85 -19.33
N MET A 94 -8.32 0.47 -19.46
CA MET A 94 -7.60 1.42 -18.59
C MET A 94 -8.14 1.39 -17.16
N ALA A 95 -9.46 1.32 -17.01
CA ALA A 95 -10.09 1.19 -15.70
C ALA A 95 -9.72 -0.12 -15.02
N PHE A 96 -9.63 -1.23 -15.78
CA PHE A 96 -9.21 -2.52 -15.27
C PHE A 96 -7.74 -2.51 -14.83
N ALA A 97 -6.84 -2.01 -15.68
CA ALA A 97 -5.41 -1.92 -15.38
C ALA A 97 -5.15 -1.07 -14.12
N ARG A 98 -5.79 0.11 -14.03
CA ARG A 98 -5.72 0.95 -12.83
C ARG A 98 -6.21 0.21 -11.59
N ARG A 99 -7.34 -0.50 -11.69
CA ARG A 99 -7.91 -1.22 -10.54
C ARG A 99 -7.01 -2.34 -10.05
N ILE A 100 -6.33 -3.06 -10.96
CA ILE A 100 -5.32 -4.06 -10.55
C ILE A 100 -4.18 -3.38 -9.80
N GLY A 101 -3.68 -2.25 -10.29
CA GLY A 101 -2.65 -1.47 -9.60
C GLY A 101 -3.06 -1.07 -8.17
N GLU A 102 -4.30 -0.56 -8.00
CA GLU A 102 -4.85 -0.19 -6.69
C GLU A 102 -4.99 -1.38 -5.72
N LEU A 103 -5.13 -2.60 -6.21
CA LEU A 103 -5.22 -3.81 -5.39
C LEU A 103 -3.84 -4.43 -5.11
N TRP A 104 -2.85 -4.15 -5.96
CA TRP A 104 -1.52 -4.76 -5.88
C TRP A 104 -0.74 -4.32 -4.65
N GLU A 105 -0.64 -3.04 -4.41
CA GLU A 105 0.08 -2.49 -3.26
C GLU A 105 -0.44 -3.03 -1.92
N PRO A 106 -1.76 -2.95 -1.61
CA PRO A 106 -2.30 -3.53 -0.37
C PRO A 106 -2.08 -5.05 -0.28
N PHE A 107 -2.05 -5.76 -1.41
CA PHE A 107 -1.74 -7.19 -1.42
C PHE A 107 -0.30 -7.47 -1.03
N CYS A 108 0.66 -6.72 -1.59
CA CYS A 108 2.08 -6.85 -1.24
C CYS A 108 2.35 -6.50 0.24
N LYS A 109 1.65 -5.51 0.78
CA LYS A 109 1.78 -5.08 2.18
C LYS A 109 1.41 -6.17 3.19
N LEU A 110 0.57 -7.14 2.81
CA LEU A 110 0.21 -8.25 3.71
C LEU A 110 1.42 -9.04 4.23
N ALA A 111 2.48 -9.18 3.43
CA ALA A 111 3.70 -9.85 3.88
C ALA A 111 4.45 -9.09 4.99
N PHE A 112 4.14 -7.82 5.17
CA PHE A 112 4.70 -6.95 6.21
C PHE A 112 3.74 -6.74 7.38
N ASP A 113 2.43 -6.82 7.13
CA ASP A 113 1.41 -6.83 8.18
C ASP A 113 1.37 -8.18 8.93
N PHE A 114 1.71 -9.27 8.24
CA PHE A 114 1.79 -10.63 8.77
C PHE A 114 3.18 -11.23 8.51
N PRO A 115 4.25 -10.68 9.10
CA PRO A 115 5.61 -11.03 8.74
C PRO A 115 5.99 -12.44 9.22
N ILE A 116 6.73 -13.19 8.37
CA ILE A 116 7.28 -14.48 8.73
C ILE A 116 8.41 -14.32 9.75
N ASN A 117 9.27 -13.34 9.53
CA ASN A 117 10.36 -12.96 10.41
C ASN A 117 10.06 -11.65 11.10
N GLU A 118 10.64 -11.46 12.29
CA GLU A 118 10.50 -10.19 13.02
C GLU A 118 10.99 -9.00 12.18
N LEU A 119 10.15 -7.97 12.08
CA LEU A 119 10.46 -6.68 11.46
C LEU A 119 9.66 -5.57 12.16
N THR A 120 10.11 -4.34 12.02
CA THR A 120 9.42 -3.16 12.53
C THR A 120 9.06 -2.24 11.36
N LEU A 121 7.76 -1.96 11.19
CA LEU A 121 7.31 -0.95 10.24
C LEU A 121 7.71 0.44 10.75
N ILE A 122 8.19 1.29 9.84
CA ILE A 122 8.64 2.65 10.13
C ILE A 122 7.74 3.61 9.36
N ASP A 123 7.17 4.59 10.05
CA ASP A 123 6.54 5.72 9.38
C ASP A 123 7.62 6.60 8.76
N PRO A 124 7.55 6.89 7.45
CA PRO A 124 8.53 7.78 6.83
C PRO A 124 8.42 9.17 7.45
N PRO A 125 9.56 9.82 7.76
CA PRO A 125 9.54 11.18 8.24
C PRO A 125 8.98 12.12 7.17
N ASP A 126 8.32 13.18 7.59
CA ASP A 126 7.86 14.22 6.68
C ASP A 126 9.06 14.88 5.97
N PHE A 127 8.83 15.31 4.73
CA PHE A 127 9.89 15.97 3.93
C PHE A 127 10.52 17.16 4.67
N ASP A 128 9.72 17.93 5.39
CA ASP A 128 10.18 19.09 6.16
C ASP A 128 11.13 18.71 7.31
N GLU A 129 10.89 17.56 7.96
CA GLU A 129 11.79 17.02 8.99
C GLU A 129 13.13 16.58 8.38
N VAL A 130 13.08 15.87 7.25
CA VAL A 130 14.27 15.44 6.53
C VAL A 130 15.06 16.64 6.03
N GLN A 131 14.40 17.64 5.44
CA GLN A 131 15.00 18.87 4.98
C GLN A 131 15.70 19.62 6.13
N THR A 132 14.99 19.77 7.25
CA THR A 132 15.53 20.46 8.45
C THR A 132 16.78 19.75 8.96
N ARG A 133 16.76 18.43 9.06
CA ARG A 133 17.91 17.64 9.50
C ARG A 133 19.09 17.74 8.54
N ILE A 134 18.86 17.68 7.22
CA ILE A 134 19.91 17.83 6.22
C ILE A 134 20.53 19.22 6.28
N LYS A 135 19.74 20.27 6.43
CA LYS A 135 20.23 21.65 6.60
C LYS A 135 21.06 21.82 7.86
N SER A 136 20.62 21.25 8.98
CA SER A 136 21.38 21.27 10.24
C SER A 136 22.72 20.59 10.09
N ASN A 137 22.75 19.37 9.54
CA ASN A 137 24.00 18.63 9.33
C ASN A 137 24.98 19.38 8.40
N ALA A 138 24.46 19.98 7.32
CA ALA A 138 25.27 20.78 6.41
C ALA A 138 25.84 22.02 7.09
N ALA A 139 25.03 22.71 7.90
CA ALA A 139 25.47 23.88 8.65
C ALA A 139 26.54 23.50 9.69
N GLU A 140 26.38 22.39 10.40
CA GLU A 140 27.39 21.87 11.35
C GLU A 140 28.70 21.51 10.62
N TYR A 141 28.59 20.83 9.47
CA TYR A 141 29.79 20.53 8.66
C TYR A 141 30.50 21.78 8.20
N ILE A 142 29.79 22.80 7.66
CA ILE A 142 30.39 24.07 7.22
C ILE A 142 31.07 24.78 8.41
N ASN A 143 30.44 24.74 9.60
CA ASN A 143 31.05 25.34 10.80
C ASN A 143 32.36 24.67 11.22
N SER A 144 32.48 23.35 10.97
CA SER A 144 33.68 22.58 11.32
C SER A 144 34.87 22.83 10.39
N LEU A 145 34.65 23.47 9.24
CA LEU A 145 35.73 23.77 8.28
C LEU A 145 36.64 24.89 8.81
N ASP A 146 37.92 24.79 8.52
CA ASP A 146 38.90 25.82 8.81
C ASP A 146 38.87 26.93 7.74
N LEU A 147 37.82 27.75 7.77
CA LEU A 147 37.55 28.85 6.83
C LEU A 147 37.13 30.11 7.58
N SER A 148 37.28 31.28 6.93
CA SER A 148 36.78 32.52 7.51
C SER A 148 35.26 32.52 7.65
N GLU A 149 34.72 33.27 8.61
CA GLU A 149 33.27 33.34 8.86
C GLU A 149 32.49 33.89 7.65
N GLU A 150 33.10 34.78 6.86
CA GLU A 150 32.51 35.29 5.63
C GLU A 150 32.31 34.16 4.59
N ILE A 151 33.32 33.30 4.42
CA ILE A 151 33.21 32.15 3.51
C ILE A 151 32.18 31.14 4.00
N LYS A 152 32.16 30.84 5.31
CA LYS A 152 31.19 29.98 5.92
C LYS A 152 29.76 30.51 5.72
N ALA A 153 29.54 31.81 5.91
CA ALA A 153 28.24 32.43 5.69
C ALA A 153 27.77 32.31 4.23
N GLU A 154 28.70 32.55 3.27
CA GLU A 154 28.39 32.41 1.85
C GLU A 154 28.08 30.96 1.46
N LEU A 155 28.83 29.98 1.97
CA LEU A 155 28.54 28.55 1.72
C LEU A 155 27.16 28.16 2.25
N LYS A 156 26.77 28.60 3.44
CA LYS A 156 25.42 28.35 3.98
C LYS A 156 24.37 29.00 3.11
N ARG A 157 24.56 30.23 2.68
CA ARG A 157 23.65 30.95 1.81
C ARG A 157 23.45 30.20 0.46
N GLN A 158 24.55 29.75 -0.16
CA GLN A 158 24.49 29.01 -1.42
C GLN A 158 23.80 27.64 -1.24
N TYR A 159 24.04 27.00 -0.12
CA TYR A 159 23.38 25.73 0.22
C TYR A 159 21.85 25.88 0.41
N ASP A 160 21.41 27.02 0.95
CA ASP A 160 19.98 27.27 1.19
C ASP A 160 19.21 27.65 -0.08
N ILE A 161 19.86 28.21 -1.12
CA ILE A 161 19.17 28.63 -2.35
C ILE A 161 18.32 27.54 -2.99
N PRO A 162 18.80 26.30 -3.24
CA PRO A 162 17.99 25.25 -3.85
C PRO A 162 16.73 24.92 -3.06
N TRP A 163 16.80 25.01 -1.73
CA TRP A 163 15.69 24.72 -0.84
C TRP A 163 14.57 25.77 -0.86
N THR A 164 14.91 27.01 -1.23
CA THR A 164 13.90 28.08 -1.41
C THR A 164 13.08 27.89 -2.68
N MET A 165 13.57 27.08 -3.63
CA MET A 165 12.90 26.77 -4.88
C MET A 165 11.95 25.57 -4.75
N VAL A 166 12.05 24.83 -3.67
CA VAL A 166 11.19 23.67 -3.37
C VAL A 166 10.09 24.14 -2.43
N ASP A 167 8.89 24.32 -2.98
CA ASP A 167 7.70 24.52 -2.14
C ASP A 167 7.40 23.21 -1.41
N SER A 168 7.62 23.19 -0.10
CA SER A 168 7.46 22.01 0.76
C SER A 168 6.00 21.60 0.97
N GLY A 169 5.05 22.30 0.39
CA GLY A 169 3.62 22.13 0.55
C GLY A 169 3.10 20.71 0.31
N GLY A 170 3.50 19.77 1.16
CA GLY A 170 2.97 18.41 1.18
C GLY A 170 3.68 17.41 0.28
N ILE A 171 4.94 17.62 -0.10
CA ILE A 171 5.75 16.58 -0.72
C ILE A 171 5.99 15.48 0.32
N LYS A 172 5.28 14.37 0.16
CA LYS A 172 5.60 13.15 0.89
C LYS A 172 6.72 12.43 0.14
N LEU A 173 7.74 12.01 0.86
CA LEU A 173 8.73 11.06 0.33
C LEU A 173 8.02 9.70 0.22
N GLY A 174 7.20 9.57 -0.81
CA GLY A 174 6.23 8.51 -0.93
C GLY A 174 6.81 7.24 -1.53
N LEU A 175 7.60 6.51 -0.76
CA LEU A 175 7.75 5.09 -0.99
C LEU A 175 6.60 4.35 -0.31
N ASP A 176 6.20 3.21 -0.88
CA ASP A 176 5.01 2.49 -0.44
C ASP A 176 5.16 1.89 0.95
N LEU A 177 6.40 1.59 1.39
CA LEU A 177 6.69 0.97 2.67
C LEU A 177 8.12 1.23 3.14
N HIS A 178 8.27 1.45 4.45
CA HIS A 178 9.55 1.52 5.15
C HIS A 178 9.55 0.55 6.33
N PHE A 179 10.62 -0.21 6.49
CA PHE A 179 10.76 -1.13 7.62
C PHE A 179 12.21 -1.34 8.03
N GLU A 180 12.40 -1.79 9.27
CA GLU A 180 13.67 -2.23 9.80
C GLU A 180 13.65 -3.74 10.04
N GLN A 181 14.71 -4.41 9.64
CA GLN A 181 14.95 -5.80 9.96
C GLN A 181 16.43 -6.04 10.23
N ASN A 182 16.77 -6.66 11.35
CA ASN A 182 18.15 -6.93 11.79
C ASN A 182 19.03 -5.65 11.85
N GLY A 183 18.46 -4.50 12.24
CA GLY A 183 19.18 -3.21 12.32
C GLY A 183 19.44 -2.56 10.96
N ILE A 184 18.85 -3.07 9.88
CA ILE A 184 18.96 -2.50 8.54
C ILE A 184 17.60 -1.90 8.14
N HIS A 185 17.63 -0.66 7.67
CA HIS A 185 16.45 0.03 7.14
C HIS A 185 16.26 -0.29 5.66
N TYR A 186 15.04 -0.64 5.31
CA TYR A 186 14.61 -0.95 3.95
C TYR A 186 13.53 0.01 3.50
N ASN A 187 13.60 0.39 2.23
CA ASN A 187 12.61 1.22 1.55
C ASN A 187 12.07 0.45 0.36
N CYS A 188 10.76 0.26 0.29
CA CYS A 188 10.10 -0.50 -0.75
C CYS A 188 9.18 0.36 -1.59
N ASP A 189 9.16 0.09 -2.88
CA ASP A 189 8.24 0.66 -3.85
C ASP A 189 7.64 -0.51 -4.67
N PHE A 190 6.32 -0.71 -4.56
CA PHE A 190 5.62 -1.83 -5.19
C PHE A 190 5.18 -1.46 -6.60
N LYS A 191 5.81 -2.03 -7.61
CA LYS A 191 5.43 -1.82 -9.02
C LYS A 191 4.55 -2.95 -9.52
N SER A 192 3.38 -2.59 -10.08
CA SER A 192 2.59 -3.52 -10.88
C SER A 192 2.93 -3.32 -12.35
N GLY A 193 3.14 -4.42 -13.10
CA GLY A 193 3.40 -4.35 -14.54
C GLY A 193 2.22 -3.82 -15.39
N PHE A 194 1.16 -3.34 -14.75
CA PHE A 194 -0.02 -2.73 -15.38
C PHE A 194 -0.07 -1.20 -15.24
N SER A 195 1.01 -0.57 -14.76
CA SER A 195 1.08 0.89 -14.63
C SER A 195 1.18 1.54 -16.02
N SER A 196 0.19 2.36 -16.35
CA SER A 196 0.19 3.14 -17.62
C SER A 196 1.22 4.27 -17.63
N ASN A 197 1.86 4.57 -16.51
CA ASN A 197 2.81 5.67 -16.37
C ASN A 197 4.24 5.33 -16.78
N GLU A 198 4.55 4.06 -17.08
CA GLU A 198 5.90 3.65 -17.48
C GLU A 198 6.32 4.16 -18.86
N LYS A 199 5.39 4.59 -19.72
CA LYS A 199 5.73 5.18 -21.01
C LYS A 199 6.41 6.56 -20.94
N GLY A 200 6.37 7.22 -19.79
CA GLY A 200 7.01 8.53 -19.56
C GLY A 200 8.46 8.47 -19.10
N ASN A 201 8.92 7.31 -18.60
CA ASN A 201 10.23 7.19 -17.96
C ASN A 201 11.26 6.39 -18.78
N THR A 202 10.98 6.05 -20.03
CA THR A 202 11.88 5.30 -20.92
C THR A 202 12.43 6.18 -22.06
N ASN A 203 12.71 7.46 -21.78
CA ASN A 203 13.51 8.32 -22.68
C ASN A 203 14.75 8.82 -21.98
#